data_efcc9b822ae22fa9b3659e61354a5918
#
_entry.id   efcc9b822ae22fa9b3659e61354a5918
#
_cell.length_a   1.000
_cell.length_b   1.000
_cell.length_c   1.000
_cell.angle_alpha   90.00
_cell.angle_beta   90.00
_cell.angle_gamma   90.00
#
_symmetry.space_group_name_H-M   'P 1'
#
loop_
_entity.id
_entity.type
_entity.pdbx_description
1 polymer ?
#
loop_
_entity_poly.entity_id
_entity_poly.type
_entity_poly.pdbx_seq_one_letter_code
_entity_poly.pdbx_strand_id
1 'polypeptide(L)'
;MLVFDQKILCSFMFLLTGVVGQMVQYGFVSTCAVRGSTVTLPCSFTPLASFTEDGKEIPLKIVRVRWCVNHLICQTTTPSVYDSNSSNNNPRYQYLGDMKSNCTLQVRDVQMIDNATFRFRMEADNVKGHFTKRGDGIDVRVVETTKMSIKSSSSNSTFRRGQTVSLQCTSGDCTVHQLEMTWIKDGRALSETSPALLLGPLTLEDSGNYSCVLKTDNETRSDPFRLQVEADNKSYLPLILGGVFGVLLVVITLILVIIIKRKRAAMSRNDGGGVMEQKPADSIYTSIQPPAAVQPGTQRMETSQETEDVSYAAVQFSANKHIRKLEETANSTVYASVVTKG
;
A
#
# COMPACT_ATOMS: atom_id res chain seq x y z
N MET A 1 -53.59 -8.80 7.45
CA MET A 1 -52.82 -9.68 6.58
C MET A 1 -52.97 -9.10 5.14
N LEU A 2 -52.05 -8.19 4.76
CA LEU A 2 -52.08 -7.49 3.48
C LEU A 2 -51.40 -8.38 2.45
N VAL A 3 -52.15 -8.94 1.55
CA VAL A 3 -51.62 -9.63 0.35
C VAL A 3 -51.13 -8.57 -0.61
N PHE A 4 -49.81 -8.32 -0.57
CA PHE A 4 -49.15 -7.50 -1.59
C PHE A 4 -49.16 -8.26 -2.92
N ASP A 5 -49.82 -7.68 -3.91
CA ASP A 5 -49.99 -8.26 -5.24
C ASP A 5 -48.60 -8.42 -5.90
N GLN A 6 -48.17 -9.67 -6.06
CA GLN A 6 -46.88 -10.08 -6.65
C GLN A 6 -46.69 -9.53 -8.09
N LYS A 7 -47.77 -9.12 -8.76
CA LYS A 7 -47.76 -8.52 -10.12
C LYS A 7 -47.21 -7.10 -10.13
N ILE A 8 -47.38 -6.34 -9.02
CA ILE A 8 -46.85 -4.97 -8.91
C ILE A 8 -45.32 -5.00 -8.69
N LEU A 9 -44.79 -6.00 -7.94
CA LEU A 9 -43.35 -6.13 -7.72
C LEU A 9 -42.59 -6.51 -9.01
N CYS A 10 -43.18 -7.36 -9.87
CA CYS A 10 -42.58 -7.70 -11.17
C CYS A 10 -42.60 -6.50 -12.15
N SER A 11 -43.61 -5.61 -12.09
CA SER A 11 -43.67 -4.44 -12.94
C SER A 11 -42.64 -3.38 -12.57
N PHE A 12 -42.28 -3.27 -11.30
CA PHE A 12 -41.20 -2.37 -10.82
C PHE A 12 -39.77 -2.87 -11.15
N MET A 13 -39.57 -4.18 -11.28
CA MET A 13 -38.27 -4.72 -11.68
C MET A 13 -37.95 -4.50 -13.16
N PHE A 14 -38.95 -4.34 -14.04
CA PHE A 14 -38.72 -4.04 -15.47
C PHE A 14 -38.44 -2.57 -15.76
N LEU A 15 -38.67 -1.65 -14.81
CA LEU A 15 -38.41 -0.22 -14.99
C LEU A 15 -37.00 0.21 -14.60
N LEU A 16 -36.17 -0.72 -14.12
CA LEU A 16 -34.74 -0.52 -13.81
C LEU A 16 -33.80 -1.01 -14.94
N THR A 17 -34.29 -1.09 -16.18
CA THR A 17 -33.38 -1.07 -17.33
C THR A 17 -32.79 0.33 -17.39
N GLY A 18 -31.74 0.56 -16.62
CA GLY A 18 -30.99 1.80 -16.65
C GLY A 18 -30.62 2.09 -18.08
N VAL A 19 -31.04 3.25 -18.59
CA VAL A 19 -30.54 3.79 -19.85
C VAL A 19 -29.02 3.83 -19.71
N VAL A 20 -28.33 2.87 -20.34
CA VAL A 20 -26.87 2.88 -20.40
C VAL A 20 -26.49 4.05 -21.29
N GLY A 21 -26.20 5.18 -20.65
CA GLY A 21 -25.73 6.38 -21.35
C GLY A 21 -24.35 6.15 -21.96
N GLN A 22 -23.99 7.04 -22.88
CA GLN A 22 -22.63 7.06 -23.42
C GLN A 22 -21.61 7.14 -22.29
N MET A 23 -20.59 6.30 -22.32
CA MET A 23 -19.58 6.22 -21.27
C MET A 23 -18.20 5.94 -21.85
N VAL A 24 -17.17 6.54 -21.23
CA VAL A 24 -15.77 6.18 -21.42
C VAL A 24 -15.21 5.84 -20.07
N GLN A 25 -14.53 4.70 -19.95
CA GLN A 25 -13.85 4.24 -18.75
C GLN A 25 -12.37 4.04 -19.04
N TYR A 26 -11.54 4.65 -18.22
CA TYR A 26 -10.10 4.44 -18.24
C TYR A 26 -9.71 3.42 -17.18
N GLY A 27 -8.77 2.54 -17.49
CA GLY A 27 -8.32 1.51 -16.56
C GLY A 27 -7.62 2.07 -15.31
N PHE A 28 -7.11 3.29 -15.42
CA PHE A 28 -6.53 4.07 -14.32
C PHE A 28 -6.60 5.57 -14.67
N VAL A 29 -6.51 6.43 -13.68
CA VAL A 29 -6.53 7.90 -13.86
C VAL A 29 -5.14 8.48 -14.12
N SER A 30 -4.09 7.80 -13.66
CA SER A 30 -2.71 8.22 -13.87
C SER A 30 -1.77 7.02 -13.97
N THR A 31 -0.68 7.19 -14.69
CA THR A 31 0.40 6.21 -14.80
C THR A 31 1.74 6.91 -14.97
N CYS A 32 2.80 6.17 -14.72
CA CYS A 32 4.15 6.62 -15.03
C CYS A 32 4.74 5.80 -16.17
N ALA A 33 5.54 6.44 -16.99
CA ALA A 33 6.31 5.81 -18.03
C ALA A 33 7.77 6.28 -17.98
N VAL A 34 8.69 5.41 -18.29
CA VAL A 34 10.10 5.75 -18.44
C VAL A 34 10.35 6.17 -19.89
N ARG A 35 11.13 7.22 -20.12
CA ARG A 35 11.51 7.65 -21.47
C ARG A 35 12.10 6.49 -22.28
N GLY A 36 11.70 6.36 -23.53
CA GLY A 36 12.11 5.27 -24.42
C GLY A 36 11.31 3.97 -24.23
N SER A 37 10.50 3.86 -23.19
CA SER A 37 9.67 2.66 -22.94
C SER A 37 8.39 2.65 -23.76
N THR A 38 7.59 1.59 -23.59
CA THR A 38 6.24 1.48 -24.13
C THR A 38 5.24 1.51 -22.98
N VAL A 39 4.19 2.33 -23.09
CA VAL A 39 3.09 2.38 -22.14
C VAL A 39 1.77 2.08 -22.84
N THR A 40 0.94 1.25 -22.22
CA THR A 40 -0.41 0.97 -22.70
C THR A 40 -1.41 1.69 -21.82
N LEU A 41 -2.36 2.39 -22.43
CA LEU A 41 -3.42 3.17 -21.79
C LEU A 41 -4.75 2.43 -21.97
N PRO A 42 -5.16 1.59 -21.01
CA PRO A 42 -6.39 0.79 -21.13
C PRO A 42 -7.60 1.68 -21.10
N CYS A 43 -8.51 1.47 -22.04
CA CYS A 43 -9.70 2.27 -22.20
C CYS A 43 -10.83 1.41 -22.77
N SER A 44 -12.04 1.59 -22.22
CA SER A 44 -13.28 1.04 -22.78
C SER A 44 -14.32 2.11 -22.95
N PHE A 45 -15.25 1.92 -23.89
CA PHE A 45 -16.32 2.86 -24.11
C PHE A 45 -17.63 2.15 -24.44
N THR A 46 -18.74 2.82 -24.11
CA THR A 46 -20.09 2.40 -24.49
C THR A 46 -20.68 3.52 -25.36
N PRO A 47 -20.89 3.29 -26.66
CA PRO A 47 -21.53 4.28 -27.52
C PRO A 47 -23.05 4.33 -27.29
N LEU A 48 -23.67 5.44 -27.65
CA LEU A 48 -25.12 5.50 -27.78
C LEU A 48 -25.54 4.68 -28.99
N ALA A 49 -26.45 3.72 -28.80
CA ALA A 49 -26.87 2.81 -29.88
C ALA A 49 -27.82 3.51 -30.86
N SER A 50 -28.71 4.37 -30.37
CA SER A 50 -29.71 5.09 -31.15
C SER A 50 -30.17 6.36 -30.41
N PHE A 51 -30.87 7.21 -31.09
CA PHE A 51 -31.58 8.33 -30.50
C PHE A 51 -32.97 8.50 -31.16
N THR A 52 -33.91 9.15 -30.45
CA THR A 52 -35.24 9.39 -30.96
C THR A 52 -35.33 10.81 -31.54
N GLU A 53 -35.82 10.94 -32.77
CA GLU A 53 -36.09 12.18 -33.43
C GLU A 53 -37.46 12.05 -34.15
N ASP A 54 -38.38 12.96 -33.90
CA ASP A 54 -39.76 12.96 -34.44
C ASP A 54 -40.51 11.62 -34.21
N GLY A 55 -40.30 11.00 -33.04
CA GLY A 55 -40.89 9.72 -32.66
C GLY A 55 -40.31 8.49 -33.37
N LYS A 56 -39.25 8.64 -34.17
CA LYS A 56 -38.52 7.54 -34.81
C LYS A 56 -37.21 7.28 -34.13
N GLU A 57 -36.91 6.02 -33.92
CA GLU A 57 -35.60 5.59 -33.42
C GLU A 57 -34.60 5.52 -34.58
N ILE A 58 -33.52 6.30 -34.47
CA ILE A 58 -32.44 6.40 -35.45
C ILE A 58 -31.23 5.74 -34.86
N PRO A 59 -30.70 4.65 -35.46
CA PRO A 59 -29.50 3.98 -35.00
C PRO A 59 -28.27 4.86 -35.21
N LEU A 60 -27.29 4.74 -34.33
CA LEU A 60 -26.00 5.43 -34.40
C LEU A 60 -24.88 4.46 -34.64
N LYS A 61 -23.93 4.85 -35.47
CA LYS A 61 -22.71 4.08 -35.72
C LYS A 61 -21.49 4.94 -35.47
N ILE A 62 -20.52 4.40 -34.70
CA ILE A 62 -19.24 5.07 -34.54
C ILE A 62 -18.47 5.02 -35.84
N VAL A 63 -18.08 6.19 -36.34
CA VAL A 63 -17.37 6.37 -37.62
C VAL A 63 -15.97 6.89 -37.43
N ARG A 64 -15.64 7.44 -36.25
CA ARG A 64 -14.31 7.98 -35.95
C ARG A 64 -13.99 7.88 -34.50
N VAL A 65 -12.74 7.52 -34.17
CA VAL A 65 -12.18 7.56 -32.83
C VAL A 65 -10.89 8.35 -32.83
N ARG A 66 -10.65 9.07 -31.73
CA ARG A 66 -9.49 9.95 -31.59
C ARG A 66 -8.91 9.87 -30.19
N TRP A 67 -7.60 10.08 -30.09
CA TRP A 67 -6.91 10.36 -28.84
C TRP A 67 -6.22 11.71 -28.93
N CYS A 68 -6.45 12.57 -27.96
CA CYS A 68 -5.84 13.89 -27.83
C CYS A 68 -5.09 14.03 -26.53
N VAL A 69 -4.14 14.95 -26.50
CA VAL A 69 -3.37 15.30 -25.31
C VAL A 69 -3.70 16.71 -24.85
N ASN A 70 -3.76 16.91 -23.54
CA ASN A 70 -3.95 18.21 -22.88
C ASN A 70 -5.15 19.02 -23.39
N HIS A 71 -6.22 18.34 -23.83
CA HIS A 71 -7.43 19.00 -24.31
C HIS A 71 -8.69 18.39 -23.70
N LEU A 72 -9.59 19.23 -23.19
CA LEU A 72 -10.76 18.79 -22.44
C LEU A 72 -11.79 18.01 -23.26
N ILE A 73 -11.97 18.34 -24.53
CA ILE A 73 -13.08 17.84 -25.36
C ILE A 73 -12.58 17.06 -26.59
N CYS A 74 -11.35 17.29 -27.06
CA CYS A 74 -10.77 16.60 -28.23
C CYS A 74 -11.64 16.68 -29.48
N GLN A 75 -12.21 17.88 -29.80
CA GLN A 75 -13.12 18.04 -30.93
C GLN A 75 -12.53 18.90 -32.08
N THR A 76 -13.11 18.76 -33.27
CA THR A 76 -12.82 19.55 -34.48
C THR A 76 -11.35 19.64 -34.84
N THR A 77 -10.74 20.82 -34.74
CA THR A 77 -9.33 21.11 -35.12
C THR A 77 -8.31 20.77 -34.05
N THR A 78 -8.73 20.21 -32.90
CA THR A 78 -7.77 19.84 -31.83
C THR A 78 -6.75 18.85 -32.37
N PRO A 79 -5.47 19.10 -32.21
CA PRO A 79 -4.44 18.14 -32.58
C PRO A 79 -4.65 16.83 -31.83
N SER A 80 -4.67 15.72 -32.57
CA SER A 80 -4.80 14.38 -32.02
C SER A 80 -3.48 13.62 -32.20
N VAL A 81 -3.13 12.82 -31.22
CA VAL A 81 -1.98 11.89 -31.31
C VAL A 81 -2.37 10.65 -32.12
N TYR A 82 -3.65 10.32 -32.13
CA TYR A 82 -4.24 9.28 -32.97
C TYR A 82 -5.61 9.72 -33.47
N ASP A 83 -5.90 9.44 -34.75
CA ASP A 83 -7.17 9.71 -35.41
C ASP A 83 -7.45 8.60 -36.43
N SER A 84 -8.54 7.86 -36.27
CA SER A 84 -8.89 6.75 -37.18
C SER A 84 -9.10 7.17 -38.64
N ASN A 85 -9.41 8.46 -38.88
CA ASN A 85 -9.64 9.00 -40.22
C ASN A 85 -8.35 9.64 -40.82
N SER A 86 -7.25 9.67 -40.08
CA SER A 86 -5.99 10.20 -40.56
C SER A 86 -5.10 9.10 -41.13
N SER A 87 -4.52 9.33 -42.30
CA SER A 87 -3.46 8.50 -42.85
C SER A 87 -2.06 8.81 -42.27
N ASN A 88 -1.94 9.92 -41.54
CA ASN A 88 -0.66 10.45 -41.04
C ASN A 88 -0.56 10.37 -39.49
N ASN A 89 -1.06 9.30 -38.90
CA ASN A 89 -0.85 9.08 -37.49
C ASN A 89 0.63 8.82 -37.18
N ASN A 90 1.14 9.43 -36.11
CA ASN A 90 2.50 9.16 -35.67
C ASN A 90 2.60 7.69 -35.22
N PRO A 91 3.53 6.88 -35.76
CA PRO A 91 3.65 5.44 -35.52
C PRO A 91 3.95 5.09 -34.06
N ARG A 92 4.39 6.06 -33.24
CA ARG A 92 4.55 5.86 -31.80
C ARG A 92 3.21 5.62 -31.09
N TYR A 93 2.09 6.13 -31.61
CA TYR A 93 0.76 5.97 -31.03
C TYR A 93 -0.03 4.93 -31.79
N GLN A 94 -0.12 3.73 -31.22
CA GLN A 94 -0.83 2.61 -31.82
C GLN A 94 -2.17 2.40 -31.14
N TYR A 95 -3.24 2.49 -31.90
CA TYR A 95 -4.57 2.13 -31.43
C TYR A 95 -4.73 0.62 -31.42
N LEU A 96 -4.98 0.03 -30.23
CA LEU A 96 -5.20 -1.39 -30.02
C LEU A 96 -6.69 -1.71 -29.85
N GLY A 97 -7.55 -0.70 -29.96
CA GLY A 97 -8.97 -0.81 -29.75
C GLY A 97 -9.76 -1.15 -31.01
N ASP A 98 -11.06 -0.97 -30.94
CA ASP A 98 -12.02 -1.19 -31.99
C ASP A 98 -12.99 0.00 -32.13
N MET A 99 -14.02 -0.11 -33.00
CA MET A 99 -15.08 0.89 -33.15
C MET A 99 -16.34 0.56 -32.33
N LYS A 100 -16.23 -0.36 -31.35
CA LYS A 100 -17.40 -0.89 -30.62
C LYS A 100 -17.33 -0.62 -29.12
N SER A 101 -16.19 -0.97 -28.50
CA SER A 101 -16.10 -0.93 -27.02
C SER A 101 -14.70 -0.76 -26.48
N ASN A 102 -13.66 -1.13 -27.22
CA ASN A 102 -12.28 -1.03 -26.79
C ASN A 102 -11.62 0.19 -27.40
N CYS A 103 -11.07 1.07 -26.56
CA CYS A 103 -10.38 2.29 -26.97
C CYS A 103 -8.90 2.32 -26.55
N THR A 104 -8.31 1.20 -26.21
CA THR A 104 -6.92 1.11 -25.72
C THR A 104 -5.93 1.72 -26.70
N LEU A 105 -5.07 2.60 -26.17
CA LEU A 105 -3.94 3.20 -26.91
C LEU A 105 -2.62 2.68 -26.34
N GLN A 106 -1.67 2.38 -27.22
CA GLN A 106 -0.29 2.10 -26.85
C GLN A 106 0.60 3.24 -27.34
N VAL A 107 1.43 3.76 -26.44
CA VAL A 107 2.47 4.75 -26.77
C VAL A 107 3.82 4.05 -26.72
N ARG A 108 4.50 3.99 -27.83
CA ARG A 108 5.83 3.40 -27.99
C ARG A 108 6.90 4.48 -27.98
N ASP A 109 8.10 4.14 -27.57
CA ASP A 109 9.21 5.07 -27.49
C ASP A 109 8.76 6.38 -26.82
N VAL A 110 8.29 6.26 -25.57
CA VAL A 110 7.75 7.37 -24.78
C VAL A 110 8.78 8.50 -24.71
N GLN A 111 8.36 9.71 -25.02
CA GLN A 111 9.18 10.92 -24.99
C GLN A 111 8.65 11.88 -23.92
N MET A 112 9.46 12.88 -23.55
CA MET A 112 9.05 13.90 -22.58
C MET A 112 7.79 14.67 -23.02
N ILE A 113 7.51 14.78 -24.32
CA ILE A 113 6.29 15.40 -24.85
C ILE A 113 5.03 14.61 -24.48
N ASP A 114 5.18 13.32 -24.17
CA ASP A 114 4.08 12.45 -23.74
C ASP A 114 3.73 12.61 -22.26
N ASN A 115 4.44 13.49 -21.52
CA ASN A 115 4.09 13.92 -20.17
C ASN A 115 2.84 14.79 -20.21
N ALA A 116 1.68 14.17 -20.33
CA ALA A 116 0.42 14.81 -20.70
C ALA A 116 -0.81 14.01 -20.23
N THR A 117 -1.97 14.66 -20.22
CA THR A 117 -3.26 14.00 -20.01
C THR A 117 -3.82 13.53 -21.35
N PHE A 118 -3.98 12.22 -21.50
CA PHE A 118 -4.55 11.59 -22.69
C PHE A 118 -6.06 11.43 -22.55
N ARG A 119 -6.82 11.81 -23.59
CA ARG A 119 -8.29 11.69 -23.62
C ARG A 119 -8.78 11.06 -24.90
N PHE A 120 -9.71 10.13 -24.73
CA PHE A 120 -10.41 9.47 -25.84
C PHE A 120 -11.66 10.23 -26.23
N ARG A 121 -11.94 10.24 -27.54
CA ARG A 121 -13.19 10.73 -28.13
C ARG A 121 -13.70 9.74 -29.16
N MET A 122 -15.01 9.47 -29.11
CA MET A 122 -15.77 8.81 -30.17
C MET A 122 -16.67 9.79 -30.91
N GLU A 123 -16.80 9.60 -32.22
CA GLU A 123 -17.70 10.36 -33.08
C GLU A 123 -18.53 9.39 -33.90
N ALA A 124 -19.85 9.54 -33.81
CA ALA A 124 -20.82 8.78 -34.59
C ALA A 124 -21.12 9.48 -35.90
N ASP A 125 -21.90 8.83 -36.77
CA ASP A 125 -22.44 9.38 -37.98
C ASP A 125 -23.42 10.56 -37.74
N ASN A 126 -23.91 10.74 -36.52
CA ASN A 126 -24.65 11.90 -36.06
C ASN A 126 -23.98 12.51 -34.80
N VAL A 127 -24.04 13.84 -34.69
CA VAL A 127 -23.46 14.63 -33.60
C VAL A 127 -24.01 14.23 -32.22
N LYS A 128 -25.23 13.71 -32.15
CA LYS A 128 -25.85 13.23 -30.89
C LYS A 128 -25.08 12.02 -30.29
N GLY A 129 -24.35 11.27 -31.13
CA GLY A 129 -23.51 10.18 -30.70
C GLY A 129 -22.04 10.57 -30.46
N HIS A 130 -21.68 11.85 -30.55
CA HIS A 130 -20.34 12.30 -30.24
C HIS A 130 -20.12 12.38 -28.73
N PHE A 131 -19.05 11.80 -28.22
CA PHE A 131 -18.78 11.81 -26.79
C PHE A 131 -17.30 11.87 -26.44
N THR A 132 -17.02 12.67 -25.43
CA THR A 132 -15.74 12.71 -24.69
C THR A 132 -16.07 12.90 -23.23
N LYS A 133 -15.50 12.08 -22.35
CA LYS A 133 -15.67 12.27 -20.90
C LYS A 133 -14.90 13.51 -20.46
N ARG A 134 -15.62 14.55 -20.08
CA ARG A 134 -15.04 15.83 -19.64
C ARG A 134 -14.37 15.66 -18.27
N GLY A 135 -13.23 16.33 -18.09
CA GLY A 135 -12.51 16.33 -16.82
C GLY A 135 -11.66 15.10 -16.58
N ASP A 136 -12.01 13.97 -17.16
CA ASP A 136 -11.31 12.71 -16.99
C ASP A 136 -10.38 12.42 -18.18
N GLY A 137 -9.30 11.74 -17.89
CA GLY A 137 -8.31 11.27 -18.85
C GLY A 137 -7.33 10.37 -18.14
N ILE A 138 -6.25 10.00 -18.81
CA ILE A 138 -5.12 9.29 -18.21
C ILE A 138 -3.95 10.27 -18.17
N ASP A 139 -3.52 10.64 -16.95
CA ASP A 139 -2.32 11.44 -16.77
C ASP A 139 -1.10 10.55 -16.89
N VAL A 140 -0.31 10.75 -17.92
CA VAL A 140 0.96 10.05 -18.13
C VAL A 140 2.08 10.95 -17.64
N ARG A 141 2.79 10.50 -16.60
CA ARG A 141 4.00 11.14 -16.12
C ARG A 141 5.22 10.44 -16.71
N VAL A 142 6.01 11.17 -17.47
CA VAL A 142 7.25 10.64 -18.05
C VAL A 142 8.43 10.97 -17.15
N VAL A 143 9.25 9.97 -16.86
CA VAL A 143 10.46 10.11 -16.06
C VAL A 143 11.69 9.69 -16.87
N GLU A 144 12.81 10.33 -16.61
CA GLU A 144 14.11 9.95 -17.17
C GLU A 144 14.61 8.66 -16.50
N THR A 145 15.34 7.83 -17.22
CA THR A 145 15.87 6.53 -16.75
C THR A 145 17.01 6.64 -15.74
N THR A 146 17.37 7.83 -15.31
CA THR A 146 18.65 8.12 -14.67
C THR A 146 18.88 7.41 -13.34
N LYS A 147 17.84 6.95 -12.63
CA LYS A 147 18.04 6.22 -11.35
C LYS A 147 16.85 5.33 -11.00
N MET A 148 17.07 4.03 -11.04
CA MET A 148 16.14 3.07 -10.48
C MET A 148 16.38 2.94 -8.97
N SER A 149 15.32 2.66 -8.21
CA SER A 149 15.39 2.42 -6.77
C SER A 149 14.43 1.31 -6.35
N ILE A 150 14.74 0.65 -5.24
CA ILE A 150 13.87 -0.39 -4.68
C ILE A 150 13.18 0.17 -3.44
N LYS A 151 11.84 0.11 -3.43
CA LYS A 151 11.01 0.36 -2.25
C LYS A 151 10.56 -0.98 -1.68
N SER A 152 10.74 -1.18 -0.40
CA SER A 152 10.26 -2.37 0.31
C SER A 152 8.89 -2.09 0.94
N SER A 153 8.03 -3.11 1.02
CA SER A 153 6.77 -3.06 1.78
C SER A 153 7.00 -2.91 3.29
N SER A 154 8.22 -3.09 3.75
CA SER A 154 8.65 -2.89 5.14
C SER A 154 9.83 -1.93 5.18
N SER A 155 9.87 -1.06 6.18
CA SER A 155 11.03 -0.19 6.45
C SER A 155 12.26 -0.95 6.93
N ASN A 156 12.09 -2.20 7.35
CA ASN A 156 13.15 -3.04 7.85
C ASN A 156 13.85 -3.78 6.70
N SER A 157 15.15 -3.96 6.82
CA SER A 157 15.95 -4.84 5.96
C SER A 157 16.11 -6.25 6.53
N THR A 158 15.68 -6.45 7.78
CA THR A 158 15.78 -7.72 8.52
C THR A 158 14.40 -8.32 8.71
N PHE A 159 14.22 -9.56 8.33
CA PHE A 159 12.96 -10.31 8.34
C PHE A 159 13.11 -11.62 9.09
N ARG A 160 12.00 -12.15 9.59
CA ARG A 160 11.96 -13.48 10.19
C ARG A 160 11.59 -14.52 9.14
N ARG A 161 12.03 -15.73 9.35
CA ARG A 161 11.63 -16.89 8.54
C ARG A 161 10.11 -17.02 8.46
N GLY A 162 9.58 -17.29 7.26
CA GLY A 162 8.13 -17.44 7.01
C GLY A 162 7.39 -16.13 6.76
N GLN A 163 7.99 -14.96 6.94
CA GLN A 163 7.39 -13.69 6.55
C GLN A 163 7.34 -13.53 5.02
N THR A 164 6.56 -12.56 4.57
CA THR A 164 6.48 -12.16 3.16
C THR A 164 6.91 -10.71 3.02
N VAL A 165 7.67 -10.40 2.00
CA VAL A 165 8.05 -9.02 1.64
C VAL A 165 7.82 -8.79 0.15
N SER A 166 7.35 -7.60 -0.19
CA SER A 166 7.27 -7.13 -1.56
C SER A 166 8.32 -6.04 -1.80
N LEU A 167 9.13 -6.25 -2.81
CA LEU A 167 10.09 -5.26 -3.30
C LEU A 167 9.53 -4.64 -4.58
N GLN A 168 9.42 -3.31 -4.61
CA GLN A 168 8.91 -2.57 -5.74
C GLN A 168 10.05 -1.81 -6.41
N CYS A 169 10.32 -2.11 -7.67
CA CYS A 169 11.25 -1.34 -8.49
C CYS A 169 10.58 -0.04 -8.96
N THR A 170 11.22 1.10 -8.74
CA THR A 170 10.69 2.42 -9.06
C THR A 170 11.75 3.27 -9.76
N SER A 171 11.31 4.22 -10.57
CA SER A 171 12.16 5.27 -11.13
C SER A 171 11.76 6.61 -10.50
N GLY A 172 12.60 7.14 -9.62
CA GLY A 172 12.26 8.29 -8.80
C GLY A 172 11.01 8.03 -7.94
N ASP A 173 10.03 8.94 -7.97
CA ASP A 173 8.75 8.80 -7.25
C ASP A 173 7.69 7.99 -8.02
N CYS A 174 8.08 7.41 -9.14
CA CYS A 174 7.19 6.80 -10.09
C CYS A 174 7.24 5.28 -9.99
N THR A 175 6.12 4.65 -9.64
CA THR A 175 5.97 3.20 -9.74
C THR A 175 5.60 2.83 -11.16
N VAL A 176 6.46 2.12 -11.85
CA VAL A 176 6.31 1.80 -13.26
C VAL A 176 5.63 0.44 -13.40
N HIS A 177 4.30 0.42 -13.52
CA HIS A 177 3.50 -0.80 -13.50
C HIS A 177 3.58 -1.65 -14.77
N GLN A 178 4.03 -1.08 -15.89
CA GLN A 178 3.95 -1.72 -17.21
C GLN A 178 5.32 -2.07 -17.82
N LEU A 179 6.41 -1.85 -17.08
CA LEU A 179 7.74 -2.17 -17.60
C LEU A 179 8.17 -3.57 -17.19
N GLU A 180 8.78 -4.27 -18.13
CA GLU A 180 9.49 -5.50 -17.83
C GLU A 180 10.82 -5.17 -17.16
N MET A 181 11.00 -5.70 -15.96
CA MET A 181 12.20 -5.56 -15.16
C MET A 181 12.97 -6.87 -15.18
N THR A 182 14.26 -6.80 -14.96
CA THR A 182 15.08 -7.95 -14.57
C THR A 182 15.50 -7.75 -13.13
N TRP A 183 15.09 -8.65 -12.26
CA TRP A 183 15.56 -8.70 -10.90
C TRP A 183 16.87 -9.47 -10.82
N ILE A 184 17.79 -8.98 -10.01
CA ILE A 184 19.12 -9.56 -9.83
C ILE A 184 19.32 -9.79 -8.33
N LYS A 185 19.64 -11.03 -7.95
CA LYS A 185 20.02 -11.41 -6.58
C LYS A 185 21.48 -11.86 -6.57
N ASP A 186 22.32 -11.19 -5.79
CA ASP A 186 23.76 -11.51 -5.65
C ASP A 186 24.46 -11.69 -7.01
N GLY A 187 24.12 -10.83 -7.97
CA GLY A 187 24.67 -10.85 -9.33
C GLY A 187 24.04 -11.85 -10.30
N ARG A 188 23.03 -12.65 -9.85
CA ARG A 188 22.31 -13.59 -10.71
C ARG A 188 20.93 -13.06 -11.07
N ALA A 189 20.58 -13.11 -12.35
CA ALA A 189 19.26 -12.73 -12.79
C ALA A 189 18.20 -13.73 -12.31
N LEU A 190 17.08 -13.21 -11.83
CA LEU A 190 15.89 -13.98 -11.48
C LEU A 190 14.96 -14.08 -12.70
N SER A 191 14.05 -15.05 -12.69
CA SER A 191 13.05 -15.23 -13.74
C SER A 191 11.90 -14.21 -13.68
N GLU A 192 11.76 -13.50 -12.56
CA GLU A 192 10.70 -12.53 -12.36
C GLU A 192 10.96 -11.26 -13.18
N THR A 193 9.95 -10.84 -13.96
CA THR A 193 10.04 -9.68 -14.86
C THR A 193 9.07 -8.56 -14.47
N SER A 194 8.26 -8.77 -13.44
CA SER A 194 7.34 -7.76 -12.91
C SER A 194 8.09 -6.64 -12.18
N PRO A 195 7.62 -5.40 -12.22
CA PRO A 195 8.17 -4.31 -11.37
C PRO A 195 8.09 -4.60 -9.86
N ALA A 196 7.19 -5.49 -9.45
CA ALA A 196 7.07 -5.95 -8.08
C ALA A 196 7.59 -7.38 -7.94
N LEU A 197 8.56 -7.59 -7.06
CA LEU A 197 9.07 -8.90 -6.66
C LEU A 197 8.47 -9.26 -5.31
N LEU A 198 7.66 -10.33 -5.29
CA LEU A 198 7.07 -10.88 -4.07
C LEU A 198 7.93 -12.05 -3.58
N LEU A 199 8.48 -11.92 -2.39
CA LEU A 199 9.30 -12.93 -1.74
C LEU A 199 8.57 -13.46 -0.51
N GLY A 200 8.37 -14.78 -0.45
CA GLY A 200 7.77 -15.45 0.70
C GLY A 200 7.02 -16.74 0.39
N PRO A 201 6.89 -17.60 1.39
CA PRO A 201 7.40 -17.47 2.76
C PRO A 201 8.95 -17.47 2.81
N LEU A 202 9.54 -16.45 3.45
CA LEU A 202 10.99 -16.24 3.46
C LEU A 202 11.74 -17.38 4.15
N THR A 203 12.87 -17.76 3.57
CA THR A 203 13.84 -18.71 4.09
C THR A 203 15.20 -18.03 4.26
N LEU A 204 16.16 -18.69 4.91
CA LEU A 204 17.53 -18.14 5.04
C LEU A 204 18.19 -17.94 3.66
N GLU A 205 17.81 -18.74 2.67
CA GLU A 205 18.33 -18.68 1.31
C GLU A 205 17.86 -17.42 0.57
N ASP A 206 16.77 -16.78 1.02
CA ASP A 206 16.28 -15.53 0.44
C ASP A 206 17.10 -14.32 0.87
N SER A 207 17.98 -14.46 1.84
CA SER A 207 18.94 -13.42 2.20
C SER A 207 19.87 -13.13 1.02
N GLY A 208 20.16 -11.84 0.82
CA GLY A 208 21.04 -11.43 -0.28
C GLY A 208 20.84 -9.96 -0.67
N ASN A 209 21.56 -9.53 -1.69
CA ASN A 209 21.49 -8.19 -2.27
C ASN A 209 20.65 -8.24 -3.53
N TYR A 210 19.51 -7.55 -3.50
CA TYR A 210 18.58 -7.47 -4.60
C TYR A 210 18.74 -6.16 -5.36
N SER A 211 18.81 -6.20 -6.68
CA SER A 211 18.78 -5.03 -7.55
C SER A 211 17.78 -5.24 -8.68
N CYS A 212 17.28 -4.18 -9.25
CA CYS A 212 16.45 -4.23 -10.43
C CYS A 212 17.04 -3.38 -11.56
N VAL A 213 16.79 -3.80 -12.78
CA VAL A 213 17.26 -3.16 -14.01
C VAL A 213 16.14 -3.25 -15.06
N LEU A 214 16.03 -2.25 -15.94
CA LEU A 214 15.13 -2.35 -17.08
C LEU A 214 15.63 -3.41 -18.05
N LYS A 215 14.72 -4.27 -18.54
CA LYS A 215 15.08 -5.30 -19.52
C LYS A 215 15.62 -4.71 -20.82
N THR A 216 15.18 -3.52 -21.17
CA THR A 216 15.58 -2.79 -22.40
C THR A 216 16.87 -1.99 -22.24
N ASP A 217 17.32 -1.75 -21.01
CA ASP A 217 18.47 -0.90 -20.72
C ASP A 217 19.21 -1.40 -19.48
N ASN A 218 20.30 -2.12 -19.70
CA ASN A 218 21.13 -2.69 -18.64
C ASN A 218 21.95 -1.66 -17.86
N GLU A 219 22.03 -0.41 -18.31
CA GLU A 219 22.80 0.65 -17.63
C GLU A 219 22.01 1.23 -16.44
N THR A 220 20.69 1.14 -16.47
CA THR A 220 19.82 1.66 -15.42
C THR A 220 19.62 0.66 -14.29
N ARG A 221 20.62 0.48 -13.45
CA ARG A 221 20.57 -0.42 -12.31
C ARG A 221 20.21 0.33 -11.03
N SER A 222 19.37 -0.27 -10.19
CA SER A 222 19.11 0.25 -8.84
C SER A 222 20.29 -0.01 -7.90
N ASP A 223 20.41 0.83 -6.86
CA ASP A 223 21.22 0.49 -5.71
C ASP A 223 20.72 -0.84 -5.09
N PRO A 224 21.61 -1.68 -4.54
CA PRO A 224 21.21 -2.96 -3.99
C PRO A 224 20.41 -2.80 -2.70
N PHE A 225 19.27 -3.47 -2.61
CA PHE A 225 18.50 -3.65 -1.38
C PHE A 225 19.02 -4.91 -0.66
N ARG A 226 19.57 -4.75 0.53
CA ARG A 226 20.04 -5.87 1.34
C ARG A 226 18.87 -6.46 2.13
N LEU A 227 18.48 -7.69 1.80
CA LEU A 227 17.50 -8.47 2.54
C LEU A 227 18.21 -9.47 3.45
N GLN A 228 17.89 -9.46 4.74
CA GLN A 228 18.45 -10.38 5.70
C GLN A 228 17.32 -11.14 6.40
N VAL A 229 17.35 -12.46 6.33
CA VAL A 229 16.42 -13.34 7.03
C VAL A 229 17.11 -13.93 8.24
N GLU A 230 16.53 -13.71 9.42
CA GLU A 230 17.03 -14.27 10.68
C GLU A 230 16.44 -15.65 10.92
N ALA A 231 17.28 -16.56 11.41
CA ALA A 231 16.80 -17.81 11.93
C ALA A 231 15.96 -17.58 13.19
N ASP A 232 14.89 -18.33 13.33
CA ASP A 232 14.14 -18.36 14.60
C ASP A 232 15.07 -18.86 15.71
N ASN A 233 15.63 -17.94 16.47
CA ASN A 233 16.30 -18.25 17.72
C ASN A 233 15.23 -18.72 18.72
N LYS A 234 14.77 -19.95 18.61
CA LYS A 234 14.06 -20.61 19.69
C LYS A 234 15.06 -20.75 20.83
N SER A 235 15.06 -19.78 21.72
CA SER A 235 15.83 -19.84 22.93
C SER A 235 15.33 -21.05 23.74
N TYR A 236 16.10 -22.13 23.72
CA TYR A 236 15.83 -23.29 24.58
C TYR A 236 16.27 -23.04 26.05
N LEU A 237 16.72 -21.82 26.32
CA LEU A 237 17.16 -21.40 27.66
C LEU A 237 16.12 -21.66 28.76
N PRO A 238 14.83 -21.36 28.60
CA PRO A 238 13.84 -21.65 29.64
C PRO A 238 13.63 -23.16 29.86
N LEU A 239 13.75 -23.99 28.83
CA LEU A 239 13.63 -25.43 28.92
C LEU A 239 14.84 -26.03 29.67
N ILE A 240 16.07 -25.55 29.40
CA ILE A 240 17.30 -25.98 30.06
C ILE A 240 17.26 -25.56 31.53
N LEU A 241 16.89 -24.31 31.83
CA LEU A 241 16.75 -23.83 33.21
C LEU A 241 15.69 -24.62 33.97
N GLY A 242 14.50 -24.85 33.38
CA GLY A 242 13.44 -25.66 33.98
C GLY A 242 13.90 -27.11 34.27
N GLY A 243 14.63 -27.73 33.36
CA GLY A 243 15.20 -29.06 33.53
C GLY A 243 16.19 -29.13 34.67
N VAL A 244 17.12 -28.18 34.73
CA VAL A 244 18.16 -28.12 35.81
C VAL A 244 17.50 -27.89 37.17
N PHE A 245 16.54 -26.95 37.27
CA PHE A 245 15.78 -26.74 38.53
C PHE A 245 15.02 -27.99 38.96
N GLY A 246 14.37 -28.68 38.03
CA GLY A 246 13.65 -29.92 38.31
C GLY A 246 14.55 -31.00 38.88
N VAL A 247 15.70 -31.25 38.29
CA VAL A 247 16.70 -32.22 38.77
C VAL A 247 17.22 -31.83 40.14
N LEU A 248 17.50 -30.55 40.38
CA LEU A 248 18.00 -30.05 41.66
C LEU A 248 16.98 -30.26 42.80
N LEU A 249 15.70 -30.02 42.56
CA LEU A 249 14.62 -30.27 43.50
C LEU A 249 14.50 -31.77 43.85
N VAL A 250 14.58 -32.64 42.85
CA VAL A 250 14.57 -34.11 43.09
C VAL A 250 15.75 -34.53 43.96
N VAL A 251 16.97 -34.05 43.70
CA VAL A 251 18.13 -34.34 44.50
C VAL A 251 17.96 -33.84 45.93
N ILE A 252 17.46 -32.63 46.15
CA ILE A 252 17.22 -32.07 47.49
C ILE A 252 16.22 -32.93 48.23
N THR A 253 15.09 -33.30 47.59
CA THR A 253 14.06 -34.13 48.24
C THR A 253 14.60 -35.51 48.62
N LEU A 254 15.41 -36.14 47.77
CA LEU A 254 16.10 -37.41 48.07
C LEU A 254 17.01 -37.28 49.30
N ILE A 255 17.83 -36.21 49.34
CA ILE A 255 18.72 -35.94 50.47
C ILE A 255 17.93 -35.75 51.75
N LEU A 256 16.84 -34.99 51.74
CA LEU A 256 15.96 -34.76 52.87
C LEU A 256 15.34 -36.09 53.38
N VAL A 257 14.88 -36.94 52.46
CA VAL A 257 14.33 -38.27 52.82
C VAL A 257 15.40 -39.13 53.46
N ILE A 258 16.63 -39.10 52.96
CA ILE A 258 17.74 -39.85 53.57
C ILE A 258 18.05 -39.32 54.97
N ILE A 259 18.09 -38.00 55.17
CA ILE A 259 18.36 -37.37 56.45
C ILE A 259 17.25 -37.76 57.47
N ILE A 260 15.97 -37.67 57.04
CA ILE A 260 14.85 -38.04 57.88
C ILE A 260 14.91 -39.53 58.26
N LYS A 261 15.20 -40.42 57.30
CA LYS A 261 15.36 -41.86 57.59
C LYS A 261 16.51 -42.13 58.58
N ARG A 262 17.66 -41.43 58.39
CA ARG A 262 18.82 -41.55 59.32
C ARG A 262 18.46 -41.05 60.74
N LYS A 263 17.75 -39.89 60.84
CA LYS A 263 17.31 -39.38 62.13
C LYS A 263 16.31 -40.34 62.82
N ARG A 264 15.37 -40.93 62.09
CA ARG A 264 14.42 -41.92 62.63
C ARG A 264 15.15 -43.22 63.07
N ALA A 265 16.17 -43.66 62.32
CA ALA A 265 16.97 -44.83 62.75
C ALA A 265 17.88 -44.54 63.93
N ALA A 266 18.31 -43.30 64.15
CA ALA A 266 19.06 -42.89 65.33
C ALA A 266 18.14 -42.77 66.56
N MET A 267 16.91 -42.36 66.40
CA MET A 267 15.91 -42.25 67.47
C MET A 267 15.43 -43.64 67.96
N SER A 268 15.41 -44.64 67.08
CA SER A 268 15.03 -46.04 67.44
C SER A 268 16.15 -46.80 68.18
N ARG A 269 17.36 -46.22 68.35
CA ARG A 269 18.45 -46.82 69.07
C ARG A 269 18.61 -46.35 70.53
N ASN A 270 17.80 -45.36 70.95
CA ASN A 270 17.87 -44.74 72.29
C ASN A 270 16.70 -45.09 73.23
N ASP A 271 15.99 -46.16 72.92
CA ASP A 271 14.97 -46.65 73.87
C ASP A 271 15.51 -47.93 74.58
N GLY A 272 16.30 -47.71 75.64
CA GLY A 272 16.81 -48.77 76.51
C GLY A 272 17.60 -48.17 77.65
N GLY A 273 16.89 -47.85 78.80
CA GLY A 273 17.55 -47.76 80.08
C GLY A 273 17.45 -46.46 80.86
N GLY A 274 16.54 -46.43 81.86
CA GLY A 274 16.75 -46.09 83.26
C GLY A 274 16.59 -44.61 83.71
N VAL A 275 15.47 -44.36 84.32
CA VAL A 275 15.23 -43.95 85.73
C VAL A 275 15.72 -42.58 86.23
N MET A 276 14.74 -41.79 86.71
CA MET A 276 14.74 -40.80 87.84
C MET A 276 15.69 -39.63 87.83
N GLU A 277 15.28 -38.40 88.03
CA GLU A 277 14.87 -37.75 89.26
C GLU A 277 14.60 -36.25 89.04
N GLN A 278 13.55 -35.80 89.61
CA GLN A 278 13.16 -34.49 90.24
C GLN A 278 13.72 -33.13 89.74
N LYS A 279 12.76 -32.27 89.40
CA LYS A 279 12.39 -30.88 89.65
C LYS A 279 13.15 -30.11 90.76
N PRO A 280 13.09 -28.73 90.91
CA PRO A 280 12.13 -27.76 90.35
C PRO A 280 12.71 -26.36 89.90
N ALA A 281 11.75 -25.60 89.34
CA ALA A 281 11.49 -24.15 89.42
C ALA A 281 12.63 -23.11 89.16
N ASP A 282 12.45 -22.22 88.25
CA ASP A 282 11.79 -20.93 88.55
C ASP A 282 11.59 -20.11 87.25
N SER A 283 10.46 -19.46 87.35
CA SER A 283 9.92 -18.47 86.45
C SER A 283 10.78 -17.23 86.29
N ILE A 284 10.75 -16.60 85.14
CA ILE A 284 10.52 -15.16 85.06
C ILE A 284 9.93 -14.81 83.70
N TYR A 285 8.71 -14.26 83.77
CA TYR A 285 8.05 -13.48 82.71
C TYR A 285 8.82 -12.25 82.32
N THR A 286 8.85 -11.96 81.06
CA THR A 286 8.74 -10.55 80.65
C THR A 286 8.03 -10.44 79.29
N SER A 287 6.80 -10.05 79.37
CA SER A 287 5.97 -9.53 78.34
C SER A 287 6.40 -8.14 77.94
N ILE A 288 6.57 -7.87 76.69
CA ILE A 288 6.35 -6.48 76.17
C ILE A 288 5.67 -6.58 74.82
N GLN A 289 4.52 -5.94 74.79
CA GLN A 289 3.54 -5.75 73.73
C GLN A 289 4.00 -4.63 72.76
N PRO A 290 3.44 -4.56 71.52
CA PRO A 290 3.90 -3.60 70.51
C PRO A 290 3.22 -2.24 70.62
N PRO A 291 3.78 -1.21 70.04
CA PRO A 291 2.97 0.00 69.78
C PRO A 291 2.56 0.12 68.33
N ALA A 292 1.43 0.75 68.24
CA ALA A 292 0.51 0.95 67.16
C ALA A 292 0.99 1.82 66.00
N ALA A 293 0.23 1.65 64.94
CA ALA A 293 0.02 2.43 63.73
C ALA A 293 0.29 3.97 63.79
N VAL A 294 0.87 4.43 62.72
CA VAL A 294 0.63 5.77 62.17
C VAL A 294 0.63 5.68 60.64
N GLN A 295 -0.52 5.88 60.03
CA GLN A 295 -0.66 6.51 58.74
C GLN A 295 -0.84 8.01 58.98
N PRO A 296 -0.67 8.97 58.02
CA PRO A 296 -0.82 8.86 56.57
C PRO A 296 0.25 9.68 55.78
N GLY A 297 0.31 9.45 54.48
CA GLY A 297 1.07 10.33 53.61
C GLY A 297 0.85 9.94 52.14
N THR A 298 -0.29 10.38 51.60
CA THR A 298 -0.60 10.40 50.18
C THR A 298 0.44 11.28 49.44
N GLN A 299 1.24 10.72 48.60
CA GLN A 299 1.90 11.44 47.52
C GLN A 299 1.53 10.79 46.18
N ARG A 300 0.69 11.51 45.50
CA ARG A 300 0.23 11.36 44.15
C ARG A 300 1.42 11.59 43.21
N MET A 301 1.87 10.57 42.54
CA MET A 301 2.85 10.67 41.46
C MET A 301 2.06 10.88 40.17
N GLU A 302 2.05 12.11 39.69
CA GLU A 302 1.50 12.49 38.39
C GLU A 302 2.41 11.93 37.30
N THR A 303 1.86 11.03 36.51
CA THR A 303 2.45 10.57 35.26
C THR A 303 2.17 11.65 34.21
N SER A 304 3.18 12.41 33.85
CA SER A 304 3.15 13.33 32.70
C SER A 304 3.10 12.51 31.43
N GLN A 305 1.93 12.44 30.81
CA GLN A 305 1.80 12.10 29.40
C GLN A 305 2.15 13.38 28.60
N GLU A 306 3.30 13.40 27.99
CA GLU A 306 3.59 14.32 26.89
C GLU A 306 2.75 13.90 25.69
N THR A 307 1.68 14.64 25.45
CA THR A 307 0.98 14.69 24.18
C THR A 307 1.73 15.69 23.30
N GLU A 308 2.41 15.22 22.27
CA GLU A 308 2.91 16.07 21.19
C GLU A 308 1.73 16.70 20.46
N ASP A 309 1.47 17.97 20.75
CA ASP A 309 0.55 18.82 20.00
C ASP A 309 1.15 19.13 18.64
N VAL A 310 0.61 18.49 17.61
CA VAL A 310 0.88 18.85 16.22
C VAL A 310 0.12 20.12 15.89
N SER A 311 0.83 21.25 15.89
CA SER A 311 0.31 22.56 15.50
C SER A 311 0.11 22.64 14.00
N TYR A 312 -1.15 22.66 13.54
CA TYR A 312 -1.50 22.99 12.17
C TYR A 312 -1.54 24.50 11.99
N ALA A 313 -0.70 25.04 11.11
CA ALA A 313 -0.78 26.41 10.68
C ALA A 313 -2.03 26.61 9.81
N ALA A 314 -3.01 27.31 10.33
CA ALA A 314 -4.17 27.73 9.59
C ALA A 314 -3.81 28.92 8.68
N VAL A 315 -3.86 28.69 7.35
CA VAL A 315 -3.73 29.77 6.37
C VAL A 315 -5.08 30.48 6.26
N GLN A 316 -5.15 31.71 6.81
CA GLN A 316 -6.31 32.59 6.62
C GLN A 316 -6.18 33.33 5.29
N PHE A 317 -7.12 33.07 4.37
CA PHE A 317 -7.29 33.87 3.17
C PHE A 317 -8.14 35.12 3.51
N SER A 318 -7.53 36.29 3.47
CA SER A 318 -8.23 37.55 3.55
C SER A 318 -8.80 37.91 2.18
N ALA A 319 -10.11 37.85 2.05
CA ALA A 319 -10.81 38.29 0.85
C ALA A 319 -10.85 39.82 0.80
N ASN A 320 -9.94 40.41 0.06
CA ASN A 320 -10.00 41.85 -0.24
C ASN A 320 -10.78 42.06 -1.54
N LYS A 321 -12.01 42.50 -1.39
CA LYS A 321 -12.97 42.79 -2.44
C LYS A 321 -12.65 44.14 -3.06
N HIS A 322 -11.88 44.16 -4.15
CA HIS A 322 -11.82 45.32 -5.05
C HIS A 322 -12.27 44.88 -6.45
N ILE A 323 -13.49 45.24 -6.74
CA ILE A 323 -14.08 45.22 -8.10
C ILE A 323 -13.39 46.33 -8.91
N ARG A 324 -12.60 45.93 -9.90
CA ARG A 324 -12.30 46.78 -11.07
C ARG A 324 -12.62 46.00 -12.33
N LYS A 325 -13.66 46.53 -13.02
CA LYS A 325 -14.05 46.25 -14.37
C LYS A 325 -12.87 46.61 -15.30
N LEU A 326 -12.36 45.67 -16.06
CA LEU A 326 -11.43 45.95 -17.16
C LEU A 326 -11.83 45.10 -18.36
N GLU A 327 -11.92 45.82 -19.46
CA GLU A 327 -12.24 45.39 -20.79
C GLU A 327 -11.29 44.35 -21.36
N GLU A 328 -11.88 43.57 -22.22
CA GLU A 328 -11.31 42.59 -23.11
C GLU A 328 -10.25 43.19 -24.03
N THR A 329 -9.00 42.76 -23.95
CA THR A 329 -8.06 42.78 -25.06
C THR A 329 -7.12 41.55 -24.96
N ALA A 330 -6.93 40.94 -26.11
CA ALA A 330 -6.23 39.69 -26.37
C ALA A 330 -4.72 39.77 -26.05
N ASN A 331 -4.17 38.59 -25.78
CA ASN A 331 -2.76 38.22 -25.86
C ASN A 331 -1.75 38.92 -24.90
N SER A 332 -1.45 38.22 -23.81
CA SER A 332 -0.02 38.10 -23.40
C SER A 332 0.16 37.03 -22.33
N THR A 333 1.09 36.15 -22.59
CA THR A 333 1.61 35.13 -21.69
C THR A 333 2.32 35.84 -20.52
N VAL A 334 1.86 35.63 -19.29
CA VAL A 334 2.50 36.17 -18.07
C VAL A 334 3.45 35.11 -17.52
N TYR A 335 4.75 35.38 -17.59
CA TYR A 335 5.76 34.64 -16.82
C TYR A 335 5.92 35.28 -15.47
N ALA A 336 5.66 34.53 -14.38
CA ALA A 336 6.00 34.94 -13.04
C ALA A 336 7.42 34.50 -12.70
N SER A 337 8.35 35.42 -12.52
CA SER A 337 9.67 35.16 -11.96
C SER A 337 9.65 35.32 -10.46
N VAL A 338 10.07 34.28 -9.72
CA VAL A 338 10.27 34.33 -8.28
C VAL A 338 11.69 34.84 -8.01
N VAL A 339 11.82 36.00 -7.43
CA VAL A 339 13.10 36.54 -6.91
C VAL A 339 13.23 36.12 -5.45
N THR A 340 14.13 35.20 -5.13
CA THR A 340 14.58 34.93 -3.77
C THR A 340 15.60 35.97 -3.37
N LYS A 341 15.28 36.80 -2.34
CA LYS A 341 16.25 37.63 -1.63
C LYS A 341 16.97 36.74 -0.60
N GLY A 342 18.30 36.79 -0.67
CA GLY A 342 19.23 36.21 0.29
C GLY A 342 19.18 36.80 1.68
#